data_1efd7acfb747a78d1de787725caeb908
#
_entry.id   1efd7acfb747a78d1de787725caeb908
#
_cell.length_a   1.000
_cell.length_b   1.000
_cell.length_c   1.000
_cell.angle_alpha   90.00
_cell.angle_beta   90.00
_cell.angle_gamma   90.00
#
_symmetry.space_group_name_H-M   'P 1'
#
loop_
_entity.id
_entity.type
_entity.pdbx_description
1 polymer ?
#
loop_
_entity_poly.entity_id
_entity_poly.type
_entity_poly.pdbx_seq_one_letter_code
_entity_poly.pdbx_strand_id
1 'polypeptide(L)'
;MAFAVHHERVPASGVEHCVAIQLVRDEAAWPPSRGRLVCHAVLARENVLRVMEVRQQADGACVLVQVGMHHLFGEVTGLHAVRTLASQVDGRDRLLISFRDAKVSLMEWDDAYHDPTAISLHTFERAPPLAQGLPLTFVPRTMVDQASRCAALLLPHDTLAIVPLVQDVTE
;
A
#
# COMPACT_ATOMS: atom_id res chain seq x y z
N MET A 1 -40.21 16.88 -6.38
CA MET A 1 -39.05 17.16 -5.47
C MET A 1 -38.40 15.85 -5.11
N ALA A 2 -37.12 15.73 -5.35
CA ALA A 2 -36.36 14.55 -4.87
C ALA A 2 -35.64 14.93 -3.56
N PHE A 3 -35.77 14.12 -2.54
CA PHE A 3 -35.07 14.29 -1.28
C PHE A 3 -33.93 13.25 -1.22
N ALA A 4 -32.72 13.70 -0.91
CA ALA A 4 -31.59 12.82 -0.59
C ALA A 4 -31.43 12.81 0.94
N VAL A 5 -31.37 11.61 1.52
CA VAL A 5 -31.05 11.44 2.93
C VAL A 5 -29.60 11.00 3.04
N HIS A 6 -28.76 11.83 3.64
CA HIS A 6 -27.40 11.46 4.00
C HIS A 6 -27.39 10.90 5.44
N HIS A 7 -26.85 9.70 5.60
CA HIS A 7 -26.67 9.09 6.89
C HIS A 7 -25.19 8.73 7.10
N GLU A 8 -24.54 9.45 7.99
CA GLU A 8 -23.17 9.16 8.37
C GLU A 8 -23.15 8.07 9.45
N ARG A 9 -22.58 6.91 9.15
CA ARG A 9 -22.46 5.80 10.08
C ARG A 9 -21.15 5.78 10.84
N VAL A 10 -20.11 6.39 10.27
CA VAL A 10 -18.76 6.42 10.83
C VAL A 10 -18.22 7.84 10.63
N PRO A 11 -17.62 8.45 11.66
CA PRO A 11 -17.00 9.77 11.52
C PRO A 11 -15.84 9.74 10.52
N ALA A 12 -15.51 10.89 9.96
CA ALA A 12 -14.40 11.03 9.03
C ALA A 12 -13.09 10.51 9.65
N SER A 13 -12.45 9.57 8.98
CA SER A 13 -11.23 8.90 9.48
C SER A 13 -9.94 9.64 9.13
N GLY A 14 -9.99 10.57 8.15
CA GLY A 14 -8.82 11.22 7.56
C GLY A 14 -7.95 10.28 6.72
N VAL A 15 -8.44 9.08 6.37
CA VAL A 15 -7.73 8.16 5.47
C VAL A 15 -7.69 8.75 4.06
N GLU A 16 -6.50 8.86 3.49
CA GLU A 16 -6.23 9.42 2.17
C GLU A 16 -6.03 8.32 1.13
N HIS A 17 -5.38 7.23 1.54
CA HIS A 17 -5.11 6.10 0.68
C HIS A 17 -5.49 4.79 1.37
N CYS A 18 -6.00 3.85 0.59
CA CYS A 18 -6.35 2.51 1.06
C CYS A 18 -6.08 1.50 -0.04
N VAL A 19 -5.52 0.34 0.34
CA VAL A 19 -5.35 -0.80 -0.56
C VAL A 19 -5.69 -2.10 0.14
N ALA A 20 -6.38 -3.00 -0.57
CA ALA A 20 -6.57 -4.38 -0.14
C ALA A 20 -5.37 -5.21 -0.62
N ILE A 21 -4.78 -6.00 0.28
CA ILE A 21 -3.51 -6.69 0.04
C ILE A 21 -3.45 -7.99 0.87
N GLN A 22 -2.73 -8.99 0.40
CA GLN A 22 -2.46 -10.21 1.14
C GLN A 22 -1.03 -10.17 1.72
N LEU A 23 -0.88 -9.70 2.96
CA LEU A 23 0.43 -9.60 3.62
C LEU A 23 0.89 -10.90 4.25
N VAL A 24 -0.05 -11.69 4.81
CA VAL A 24 0.22 -12.95 5.51
C VAL A 24 -0.73 -14.01 5.01
N ARG A 25 -0.28 -15.26 4.94
CA ARG A 25 -1.19 -16.40 4.70
C ARG A 25 -1.97 -16.72 5.97
N ASP A 26 -3.24 -17.07 5.81
CA ASP A 26 -4.13 -17.45 6.94
C ASP A 26 -3.83 -18.87 7.47
N GLU A 27 -2.60 -19.36 7.35
CA GLU A 27 -2.29 -20.70 7.81
C GLU A 27 -1.89 -20.72 9.27
N ALA A 28 -2.83 -21.16 10.11
CA ALA A 28 -2.61 -21.77 11.43
C ALA A 28 -2.12 -20.90 12.60
N ALA A 29 -1.93 -19.59 12.48
CA ALA A 29 -1.34 -18.81 13.56
C ALA A 29 -2.34 -18.14 14.52
N TRP A 30 -3.65 -18.17 14.23
CA TRP A 30 -4.64 -17.46 15.03
C TRP A 30 -5.75 -18.39 15.54
N PRO A 31 -6.22 -18.20 16.78
CA PRO A 31 -7.30 -19.04 17.31
C PRO A 31 -8.56 -18.92 16.43
N PRO A 32 -9.28 -20.03 16.19
CA PRO A 32 -10.49 -20.08 15.36
C PRO A 32 -11.57 -19.06 15.76
N SER A 33 -11.52 -18.57 17.00
CA SER A 33 -12.43 -17.58 17.56
C SER A 33 -12.38 -16.20 16.90
N ARG A 34 -11.33 -15.89 16.11
CA ARG A 34 -11.18 -14.57 15.46
C ARG A 34 -11.80 -14.47 14.07
N GLY A 35 -12.38 -15.55 13.54
CA GLY A 35 -12.91 -15.60 12.17
C GLY A 35 -11.81 -15.84 11.13
N ARG A 36 -12.24 -16.08 9.88
CA ARG A 36 -11.36 -16.34 8.72
C ARG A 36 -10.76 -15.03 8.21
N LEU A 37 -9.45 -14.97 8.03
CA LEU A 37 -8.79 -13.86 7.35
C LEU A 37 -9.21 -13.84 5.86
N VAL A 38 -9.72 -12.70 5.39
CA VAL A 38 -10.07 -12.49 3.98
C VAL A 38 -8.94 -11.81 3.25
N CYS A 39 -8.47 -10.69 3.78
CA CYS A 39 -7.33 -9.91 3.29
C CYS A 39 -6.86 -8.94 4.37
N HIS A 40 -5.83 -8.19 4.08
CA HIS A 40 -5.45 -7.01 4.85
C HIS A 40 -5.95 -5.75 4.13
N ALA A 41 -6.33 -4.73 4.90
CA ALA A 41 -6.52 -3.38 4.42
C ALA A 41 -5.41 -2.50 4.98
N VAL A 42 -4.59 -1.96 4.09
CA VAL A 42 -3.55 -0.99 4.47
C VAL A 42 -4.08 0.40 4.21
N LEU A 43 -4.09 1.22 5.25
CA LEU A 43 -4.63 2.57 5.26
C LEU A 43 -3.49 3.55 5.50
N ALA A 44 -3.43 4.65 4.73
CA ALA A 44 -2.49 5.72 4.99
C ALA A 44 -3.20 7.05 5.23
N ARG A 45 -2.66 7.80 6.17
CA ARG A 45 -2.96 9.19 6.44
C ARG A 45 -1.65 9.92 6.68
N GLU A 46 -1.34 10.89 5.83
CA GLU A 46 -0.07 11.62 5.88
C GLU A 46 1.14 10.65 5.87
N ASN A 47 1.85 10.51 6.99
CA ASN A 47 2.98 9.60 7.17
C ASN A 47 2.67 8.40 8.08
N VAL A 48 1.40 8.17 8.42
CA VAL A 48 0.98 7.06 9.27
C VAL A 48 0.36 5.96 8.43
N LEU A 49 0.91 4.76 8.53
CA LEU A 49 0.39 3.54 7.92
C LEU A 49 -0.31 2.72 9.00
N ARG A 50 -1.56 2.32 8.75
CA ARG A 50 -2.30 1.38 9.60
C ARG A 50 -2.56 0.11 8.82
N VAL A 51 -2.28 -1.01 9.45
CA VAL A 51 -2.55 -2.34 8.90
C VAL A 51 -3.73 -2.94 9.65
N MET A 52 -4.76 -3.29 8.89
CA MET A 52 -5.99 -3.89 9.39
C MET A 52 -6.14 -5.29 8.80
N GLU A 53 -6.56 -6.25 9.59
CA GLU A 53 -7.08 -7.52 9.09
C GLU A 53 -8.57 -7.38 8.82
N VAL A 54 -8.99 -7.85 7.65
CA VAL A 54 -10.40 -8.02 7.30
C VAL A 54 -10.77 -9.47 7.58
N ARG A 55 -11.58 -9.70 8.62
CA ARG A 55 -11.95 -11.05 9.06
C ARG A 55 -13.43 -11.30 8.90
N GLN A 56 -13.77 -12.44 8.30
CA GLN A 56 -15.14 -12.91 8.18
C GLN A 56 -15.50 -13.77 9.38
N GLN A 57 -16.57 -13.39 10.08
CA GLN A 57 -17.12 -14.12 11.20
C GLN A 57 -18.01 -15.29 10.73
N ALA A 58 -18.38 -16.17 11.63
CA ALA A 58 -19.23 -17.34 11.35
C ALA A 58 -20.63 -16.96 10.83
N ASP A 59 -21.12 -15.79 11.18
CA ASP A 59 -22.38 -15.22 10.69
C ASP A 59 -22.29 -14.54 9.33
N GLY A 60 -21.09 -14.56 8.72
CA GLY A 60 -20.79 -13.91 7.44
C GLY A 60 -20.43 -12.42 7.55
N ALA A 61 -20.54 -11.79 8.70
CA ALA A 61 -20.15 -10.40 8.89
C ALA A 61 -18.64 -10.23 8.77
N CYS A 62 -18.19 -9.12 8.18
CA CYS A 62 -16.78 -8.74 8.14
C CYS A 62 -16.46 -7.74 9.25
N VAL A 63 -15.38 -7.99 9.97
CA VAL A 63 -14.84 -7.08 10.98
C VAL A 63 -13.42 -6.65 10.60
N LEU A 64 -13.07 -5.43 10.98
CA LEU A 64 -11.74 -4.87 10.84
C LEU A 64 -11.02 -4.93 12.18
N VAL A 65 -9.83 -5.52 12.20
CA VAL A 65 -8.98 -5.62 13.39
C VAL A 65 -7.65 -4.94 13.09
N GLN A 66 -7.31 -3.88 13.82
CA GLN A 66 -6.02 -3.22 13.66
C GLN A 66 -4.93 -4.13 14.21
N VAL A 67 -3.92 -4.44 13.39
CA VAL A 67 -2.79 -5.30 13.74
C VAL A 67 -1.46 -4.56 13.76
N GLY A 68 -1.37 -3.40 13.10
CA GLY A 68 -0.18 -2.58 13.10
C GLY A 68 -0.46 -1.10 12.88
N MET A 69 0.46 -0.27 13.37
CA MET A 69 0.50 1.17 13.09
C MET A 69 1.97 1.59 13.01
N HIS A 70 2.38 2.13 11.87
CA HIS A 70 3.77 2.44 11.58
C HIS A 70 3.91 3.89 11.13
N HIS A 71 4.93 4.58 11.62
CA HIS A 71 5.28 5.91 11.18
C HIS A 71 6.34 5.84 10.10
N LEU A 72 6.04 6.42 8.94
CA LEU A 72 6.93 6.45 7.78
C LEU A 72 7.72 7.75 7.73
N PHE A 73 8.88 7.71 7.05
CA PHE A 73 9.73 8.88 6.83
C PHE A 73 9.32 9.66 5.57
N GLY A 74 8.05 10.00 5.44
CA GLY A 74 7.53 10.78 4.32
C GLY A 74 6.01 10.74 4.23
N GLU A 75 5.43 11.78 3.63
CA GLU A 75 4.00 11.86 3.36
C GLU A 75 3.64 10.91 2.21
N VAL A 76 2.71 10.00 2.46
CA VAL A 76 2.26 9.00 1.48
C VAL A 76 1.39 9.65 0.42
N THR A 77 1.67 9.37 -0.85
CA THR A 77 0.90 9.85 -1.99
C THR A 77 0.25 8.74 -2.81
N GLY A 78 0.53 7.49 -2.45
CA GLY A 78 -0.14 6.33 -3.05
C GLY A 78 0.27 5.02 -2.39
N LEU A 79 -0.68 4.08 -2.40
CA LEU A 79 -0.51 2.70 -1.93
C LEU A 79 -0.98 1.73 -3.01
N HIS A 80 -0.17 0.72 -3.31
CA HIS A 80 -0.51 -0.30 -4.30
C HIS A 80 -0.06 -1.68 -3.83
N ALA A 81 -0.90 -2.68 -4.08
CA ALA A 81 -0.51 -4.08 -3.94
C ALA A 81 0.25 -4.52 -5.20
N VAL A 82 1.36 -5.19 -5.02
CA VAL A 82 2.21 -5.70 -6.11
C VAL A 82 2.32 -7.21 -5.97
N ARG A 83 2.05 -7.91 -7.05
CA ARG A 83 2.21 -9.36 -7.16
C ARG A 83 3.42 -9.66 -8.02
N THR A 84 4.50 -10.07 -7.39
CA THR A 84 5.73 -10.52 -8.06
C THR A 84 5.73 -12.04 -8.22
N LEU A 85 6.75 -12.62 -8.86
CA LEU A 85 6.94 -14.08 -8.87
C LEU A 85 7.10 -14.65 -7.46
N ALA A 86 7.78 -13.93 -6.56
CA ALA A 86 7.85 -14.31 -5.15
C ALA A 86 6.45 -14.45 -4.52
N SER A 87 5.52 -13.56 -4.89
CA SER A 87 4.11 -13.64 -4.46
C SER A 87 3.40 -14.90 -4.93
N GLN A 88 3.78 -15.45 -6.08
CA GLN A 88 3.22 -16.73 -6.57
C GLN A 88 3.70 -17.92 -5.73
N VAL A 89 4.91 -17.85 -5.20
CA VAL A 89 5.50 -18.91 -4.38
C VAL A 89 5.02 -18.81 -2.95
N ASP A 90 5.11 -17.63 -2.34
CA ASP A 90 4.79 -17.43 -0.92
C ASP A 90 3.32 -17.04 -0.68
N GLY A 91 2.57 -16.68 -1.74
CA GLY A 91 1.17 -16.27 -1.67
C GLY A 91 0.97 -14.92 -1.00
N ARG A 92 2.02 -14.09 -0.92
CA ARG A 92 2.00 -12.78 -0.28
C ARG A 92 2.21 -11.68 -1.30
N ASP A 93 1.41 -10.64 -1.21
CA ASP A 93 1.63 -9.44 -2.00
C ASP A 93 2.74 -8.59 -1.36
N ARG A 94 3.37 -7.74 -2.16
CA ARG A 94 4.26 -6.68 -1.69
C ARG A 94 3.52 -5.34 -1.72
N LEU A 95 3.86 -4.46 -0.81
CA LEU A 95 3.27 -3.13 -0.71
C LEU A 95 4.19 -2.10 -1.37
N LEU A 96 3.71 -1.45 -2.42
CA LEU A 96 4.41 -0.33 -3.04
C LEU A 96 3.82 0.97 -2.50
N ILE A 97 4.68 1.79 -1.91
CA ILE A 97 4.34 3.09 -1.33
C ILE A 97 5.05 4.18 -2.11
N SER A 98 4.32 5.19 -2.53
CA SER A 98 4.90 6.42 -3.07
C SER A 98 4.79 7.57 -2.07
N PHE A 99 5.76 8.48 -2.14
CA PHE A 99 5.90 9.60 -1.23
C PHE A 99 5.93 10.94 -1.97
N ARG A 100 5.56 12.01 -1.25
CA ARG A 100 5.49 13.37 -1.79
C ARG A 100 6.83 13.89 -2.32
N ASP A 101 7.94 13.44 -1.76
CA ASP A 101 9.29 13.79 -2.18
C ASP A 101 9.82 12.97 -3.38
N ALA A 102 8.92 12.46 -4.21
CA ALA A 102 9.24 11.66 -5.39
C ALA A 102 10.08 10.41 -5.09
N LYS A 103 9.74 9.73 -4.02
CA LYS A 103 10.29 8.42 -3.65
C LYS A 103 9.25 7.33 -3.83
N VAL A 104 9.70 6.12 -4.14
CA VAL A 104 8.88 4.91 -4.21
C VAL A 104 9.61 3.81 -3.46
N SER A 105 8.95 3.21 -2.50
CA SER A 105 9.46 2.05 -1.75
C SER A 105 8.62 0.82 -2.01
N LEU A 106 9.28 -0.30 -2.28
CA LEU A 106 8.66 -1.61 -2.27
C LEU A 106 8.93 -2.26 -0.92
N MET A 107 7.87 -2.69 -0.25
CA MET A 107 7.95 -3.24 1.09
C MET A 107 7.36 -4.65 1.13
N GLU A 108 7.90 -5.50 2.00
CA GLU A 108 7.31 -6.78 2.38
C GLU A 108 6.97 -6.78 3.88
N TRP A 109 6.08 -7.69 4.25
CA TRP A 109 5.70 -7.88 5.65
C TRP A 109 6.64 -8.86 6.33
N ASP A 110 7.26 -8.42 7.42
CA ASP A 110 8.07 -9.28 8.30
C ASP A 110 7.19 -9.84 9.42
N ASP A 111 7.01 -11.17 9.42
CA ASP A 111 6.19 -11.86 10.42
C ASP A 111 6.82 -11.87 11.81
N ALA A 112 8.14 -11.79 11.91
CA ALA A 112 8.84 -11.85 13.19
C ALA A 112 8.67 -10.54 13.97
N TYR A 113 8.69 -9.42 13.25
CA TYR A 113 8.58 -8.09 13.86
C TYR A 113 7.18 -7.48 13.71
N HIS A 114 6.31 -8.10 12.90
CA HIS A 114 4.99 -7.55 12.53
C HIS A 114 5.10 -6.13 11.96
N ASP A 115 6.07 -5.91 11.10
CA ASP A 115 6.44 -4.60 10.56
C ASP A 115 6.70 -4.66 9.04
N PRO A 116 6.30 -3.64 8.27
CA PRO A 116 6.67 -3.54 6.87
C PRO A 116 8.15 -3.19 6.72
N THR A 117 8.89 -4.06 6.04
CA THR A 117 10.32 -3.91 5.78
C THR A 117 10.56 -3.51 4.32
N ALA A 118 11.40 -2.49 4.09
CA ALA A 118 11.71 -2.03 2.73
C ALA A 118 12.64 -3.01 2.01
N ILE A 119 12.20 -3.54 0.86
CA ILE A 119 13.00 -4.37 -0.05
C ILE A 119 13.82 -3.47 -0.98
N SER A 120 13.19 -2.42 -1.51
CA SER A 120 13.85 -1.45 -2.39
C SER A 120 13.32 -0.04 -2.17
N LEU A 121 14.17 0.94 -2.45
CA LEU A 121 13.85 2.36 -2.41
C LEU A 121 14.39 3.03 -3.68
N HIS A 122 13.51 3.66 -4.44
CA HIS A 122 13.85 4.44 -5.61
C HIS A 122 13.59 5.92 -5.33
N THR A 123 14.60 6.77 -5.58
CA THR A 123 14.51 8.22 -5.35
C THR A 123 14.68 8.97 -6.65
N PHE A 124 13.78 9.87 -6.95
CA PHE A 124 13.77 10.67 -8.18
C PHE A 124 13.99 12.16 -7.93
N GLU A 125 14.14 12.56 -6.67
CA GLU A 125 14.32 13.97 -6.26
C GLU A 125 15.54 14.66 -6.90
N ARG A 126 16.54 13.89 -7.30
CA ARG A 126 17.76 14.38 -7.98
C ARG A 126 17.76 14.18 -9.50
N ALA A 127 16.65 13.70 -10.07
CA ALA A 127 16.53 13.60 -11.51
C ALA A 127 16.68 14.99 -12.15
N PRO A 128 17.30 15.11 -13.36
CA PRO A 128 17.56 16.40 -13.98
C PRO A 128 16.38 17.37 -14.01
N PRO A 129 15.12 16.93 -14.27
CA PRO A 129 13.96 17.82 -14.20
C PRO A 129 13.65 18.32 -12.80
N LEU A 130 14.12 17.63 -11.75
CA LEU A 130 13.84 17.91 -10.34
C LEU A 130 15.02 18.51 -9.59
N ALA A 131 16.16 18.74 -10.27
CA ALA A 131 17.36 19.29 -9.65
C ALA A 131 17.16 20.67 -8.97
N GLN A 132 16.09 21.37 -9.32
CA GLN A 132 15.66 22.65 -8.72
C GLN A 132 14.65 22.47 -7.58
N GLY A 133 14.33 21.24 -7.20
CA GLY A 133 13.32 20.89 -6.21
C GLY A 133 11.94 20.65 -6.81
N LEU A 134 11.11 19.95 -6.06
CA LEU A 134 9.71 19.71 -6.43
C LEU A 134 8.88 20.99 -6.22
N PRO A 135 8.05 21.39 -7.19
CA PRO A 135 7.09 22.46 -6.96
C PRO A 135 6.17 22.09 -5.78
N LEU A 136 5.96 22.99 -4.84
CA LEU A 136 5.14 22.78 -3.65
C LEU A 136 3.70 22.33 -3.95
N THR A 137 3.19 22.69 -5.11
CA THR A 137 1.83 22.37 -5.57
C THR A 137 1.73 21.04 -6.30
N PHE A 138 2.86 20.40 -6.65
CA PHE A 138 2.85 19.14 -7.37
C PHE A 138 2.90 17.97 -6.40
N VAL A 139 2.00 17.01 -6.61
CA VAL A 139 1.98 15.76 -5.87
C VAL A 139 2.28 14.61 -6.85
N PRO A 140 3.40 13.89 -6.68
CA PRO A 140 3.71 12.73 -7.51
C PRO A 140 2.57 11.69 -7.43
N ARG A 141 2.22 11.12 -8.58
CA ARG A 141 1.19 10.09 -8.65
C ARG A 141 1.78 8.80 -9.17
N THR A 142 1.48 7.72 -8.50
CA THR A 142 1.95 6.39 -8.86
C THR A 142 0.80 5.53 -9.33
N MET A 143 1.06 4.70 -10.32
CA MET A 143 0.17 3.63 -10.76
C MET A 143 1.00 2.36 -10.95
N VAL A 144 0.40 1.23 -10.68
CA VAL A 144 1.00 -0.08 -10.91
C VAL A 144 0.26 -0.77 -12.04
N ASP A 145 1.01 -1.39 -12.96
CA ASP A 145 0.45 -2.25 -14.00
C ASP A 145 -0.38 -3.38 -13.37
N GLN A 146 -1.52 -3.70 -13.95
CA GLN A 146 -2.42 -4.73 -13.42
C GLN A 146 -1.75 -6.11 -13.27
N ALA A 147 -0.79 -6.43 -14.15
CA ALA A 147 0.02 -7.64 -14.06
C ALA A 147 1.29 -7.45 -13.20
N SER A 148 1.43 -6.31 -12.52
CA SER A 148 2.56 -5.96 -11.66
C SER A 148 3.94 -6.03 -12.36
N ARG A 149 4.00 -5.76 -13.67
CA ARG A 149 5.27 -5.76 -14.44
C ARG A 149 6.10 -4.51 -14.20
N CYS A 150 5.43 -3.38 -13.95
CA CYS A 150 6.09 -2.12 -13.65
C CYS A 150 5.18 -1.21 -12.80
N ALA A 151 5.81 -0.25 -12.16
CA ALA A 151 5.15 0.92 -11.60
C ALA A 151 5.54 2.16 -12.42
N ALA A 152 4.58 3.06 -12.63
CA ALA A 152 4.78 4.33 -13.29
C ALA A 152 4.59 5.45 -12.29
N LEU A 153 5.55 6.38 -12.20
CA LEU A 153 5.50 7.54 -11.34
C LEU A 153 5.48 8.81 -12.19
N LEU A 154 4.38 9.55 -12.11
CA LEU A 154 4.27 10.85 -12.75
C LEU A 154 5.01 11.89 -11.91
N LEU A 155 5.97 12.54 -12.52
CA LEU A 155 6.82 13.58 -11.96
C LEU A 155 6.50 14.94 -12.60
N PRO A 156 6.93 16.07 -12.02
CA PRO A 156 6.80 17.37 -12.65
C PRO A 156 7.44 17.44 -14.05
N HIS A 157 7.07 18.48 -14.81
CA HIS A 157 7.58 18.74 -16.14
C HIS A 157 7.34 17.60 -17.14
N ASP A 158 6.15 16.99 -17.10
CA ASP A 158 5.71 15.91 -18.00
C ASP A 158 6.66 14.71 -18.03
N THR A 159 7.35 14.48 -16.92
CA THR A 159 8.28 13.39 -16.78
C THR A 159 7.59 12.16 -16.18
N LEU A 160 7.76 11.02 -16.83
CA LEU A 160 7.27 9.73 -16.36
C LEU A 160 8.45 8.81 -16.02
N ALA A 161 8.58 8.44 -14.77
CA ALA A 161 9.53 7.40 -14.37
C ALA A 161 8.85 6.03 -14.39
N ILE A 162 9.49 5.06 -15.05
CA ILE A 162 9.04 3.66 -15.06
C ILE A 162 9.99 2.85 -14.18
N VAL A 163 9.45 2.22 -13.17
CA VAL A 163 10.17 1.30 -12.28
C VAL A 163 9.77 -0.11 -12.67
N PRO A 164 10.65 -0.88 -13.32
CA PRO A 164 10.37 -2.28 -13.62
C PRO A 164 10.29 -3.07 -12.30
N LEU A 165 9.30 -3.96 -12.20
CA LEU A 165 9.15 -4.88 -11.08
C LEU A 165 9.66 -6.24 -11.53
N VAL A 166 10.55 -6.84 -10.74
CA VAL A 166 11.16 -8.13 -11.11
C VAL A 166 10.10 -9.20 -11.17
N GLN A 167 9.97 -9.81 -12.34
CA GLN A 167 9.04 -10.90 -12.60
C GLN A 167 9.76 -12.23 -12.80
N ASP A 168 11.08 -12.21 -13.00
CA ASP A 168 11.88 -13.41 -13.19
C ASP A 168 12.66 -13.74 -11.92
N VAL A 169 12.62 -15.01 -11.53
CA VAL A 169 13.55 -15.57 -10.55
C VAL A 169 14.86 -15.75 -11.32
N THR A 170 15.77 -14.81 -11.19
CA THR A 170 17.15 -15.08 -11.63
C THR A 170 17.73 -16.12 -10.70
N GLU A 171 18.01 -17.32 -11.26
CA GLU A 171 18.80 -18.37 -10.62
C GLU A 171 20.16 -17.86 -10.18
#